data_65fe2c6421ed0921c4ba208ba4df304d
#
_entry.id   65fe2c6421ed0921c4ba208ba4df304d
#
_cell.length_a   1.000
_cell.length_b   1.000
_cell.length_c   1.000
_cell.angle_alpha   90.00
_cell.angle_beta   90.00
_cell.angle_gamma   90.00
#
_symmetry.space_group_name_H-M   'P 1'
#
loop_
_entity.id
_entity.type
_entity.pdbx_description
1 polymer ?
#
loop_
_entity_poly.entity_id
_entity_poly.type
_entity_poly.pdbx_seq_one_letter_code
_entity_poly.pdbx_strand_id
1 'polypeptide(L)'
;GFPQAVTFHDNRLWFAGIRDKPAGVIASQVGGYFNFEIGTGLAAEGIDVTVTGDRINEVRHLVSSRNLQLFTDGGEYFVPTSSDTSAVTPSNIIFMRQTPYGCNRAKPIIFDGATIYAQKNGRSIREYLFSDVESAYASTSISILASQVIDNPVDMTMITGSSTRPEQFAFFTNTDGTLALFHSIRAEKIAGWTSWITRTGDKFRSITAINENLFCVASRVIGGSTIFTLEKFAEDDSLTLDSSGITTLSQQGAPKVNGGSQSGSSLNVDGYTSAPNPNDIISIAGNSTEYTIQTVNATASGFTLVLNQALAASPANDAVITIVQGRLHNTPAHLTSTVVYAVDGTMALGEFTTTSSNTVTFNEAHSAGVNIGFNYTPTLETMPIDKDIQNGPLTGQIKRISRAVIDVADTLNIALQASDSNAKSLVIRQVNFDVTQSVAKVTGKKEFYFLGYDREPTVKITQTEPLPLKVLGMAVEVVY
;
A
#
# COMPACT_ATOMS: atom_id res chain seq x y z
N GLY A 1 -26.98 11.27 -24.72
CA GLY A 1 -26.13 11.32 -23.51
C GLY A 1 -24.77 10.64 -23.76
N PHE A 2 -23.86 10.76 -22.80
CA PHE A 2 -22.54 10.09 -22.92
C PHE A 2 -22.67 8.62 -22.52
N PRO A 3 -21.91 7.70 -23.15
CA PRO A 3 -21.86 6.30 -22.75
C PRO A 3 -21.15 6.12 -21.43
N GLN A 4 -21.53 5.11 -20.62
CA GLN A 4 -20.89 4.76 -19.36
C GLN A 4 -19.78 3.72 -19.55
N ALA A 5 -19.89 2.87 -20.55
CA ALA A 5 -18.95 1.79 -20.83
C ALA A 5 -18.34 1.95 -22.23
N VAL A 6 -17.05 1.64 -22.30
CA VAL A 6 -16.28 1.61 -23.54
C VAL A 6 -15.28 0.46 -23.51
N THR A 7 -15.15 -0.25 -24.65
CA THR A 7 -14.14 -1.28 -24.84
C THR A 7 -13.84 -1.50 -26.33
N PHE A 8 -12.69 -2.12 -26.62
CA PHE A 8 -12.39 -2.67 -27.94
C PHE A 8 -12.63 -4.17 -27.92
N HIS A 9 -13.34 -4.67 -28.91
CA HIS A 9 -13.54 -6.11 -29.10
C HIS A 9 -13.80 -6.39 -30.61
N ASP A 10 -13.21 -7.44 -31.14
CA ASP A 10 -13.34 -7.86 -32.54
C ASP A 10 -13.14 -6.72 -33.57
N ASN A 11 -12.03 -5.97 -33.41
CA ASN A 11 -11.69 -4.82 -34.27
C ASN A 11 -12.78 -3.73 -34.32
N ARG A 12 -13.62 -3.60 -33.30
CA ARG A 12 -14.65 -2.58 -33.19
C ARG A 12 -14.47 -1.81 -31.87
N LEU A 13 -14.85 -0.53 -31.88
CA LEU A 13 -15.02 0.27 -30.68
C LEU A 13 -16.47 0.14 -30.21
N TRP A 14 -16.65 -0.30 -28.97
CA TRP A 14 -17.95 -0.54 -28.37
C TRP A 14 -18.27 0.49 -27.31
N PHE A 15 -19.49 0.99 -27.31
CA PHE A 15 -20.05 1.83 -26.29
C PHE A 15 -21.36 1.24 -25.75
N ALA A 16 -21.64 1.45 -24.47
CA ALA A 16 -22.92 1.05 -23.88
C ALA A 16 -23.32 1.96 -22.70
N GLY A 17 -24.54 1.78 -22.21
CA GLY A 17 -25.05 2.53 -21.08
C GLY A 17 -25.22 4.02 -21.37
N ILE A 18 -25.76 4.37 -22.54
CA ILE A 18 -26.06 5.75 -22.91
C ILE A 18 -27.28 6.22 -22.09
N ARG A 19 -27.22 7.41 -21.51
CA ARG A 19 -28.26 7.94 -20.61
C ARG A 19 -29.68 7.79 -21.15
N ASP A 20 -29.88 8.09 -22.45
CA ASP A 20 -31.20 8.04 -23.07
C ASP A 20 -31.57 6.65 -23.62
N LYS A 21 -30.60 5.74 -23.64
CA LYS A 21 -30.73 4.34 -24.05
C LYS A 21 -29.89 3.44 -23.12
N PRO A 22 -30.30 3.28 -21.83
CA PRO A 22 -29.46 2.65 -20.81
C PRO A 22 -29.11 1.19 -21.10
N ALA A 23 -29.97 0.44 -21.77
CA ALA A 23 -29.73 -0.93 -22.24
C ALA A 23 -29.14 -0.97 -23.67
N GLY A 24 -28.81 0.15 -24.26
CA GLY A 24 -28.27 0.23 -25.62
C GLY A 24 -26.78 -0.12 -25.66
N VAL A 25 -26.40 -0.83 -26.71
CA VAL A 25 -25.03 -1.18 -27.06
C VAL A 25 -24.80 -0.81 -28.51
N ILE A 26 -23.79 -0.01 -28.77
CA ILE A 26 -23.41 0.42 -30.11
C ILE A 26 -21.95 0.03 -30.39
N ALA A 27 -21.66 -0.34 -31.62
CA ALA A 27 -20.30 -0.62 -32.05
C ALA A 27 -19.98 0.05 -33.41
N SER A 28 -18.73 0.45 -33.54
CA SER A 28 -18.21 1.01 -34.78
C SER A 28 -18.18 -0.04 -35.93
N GLN A 29 -17.95 0.42 -37.12
CA GLN A 29 -17.56 -0.43 -38.23
C GLN A 29 -16.22 -1.14 -37.92
N VAL A 30 -16.00 -2.31 -38.53
CA VAL A 30 -14.76 -3.07 -38.41
C VAL A 30 -13.57 -2.23 -38.88
N GLY A 31 -12.60 -1.98 -38.01
CA GLY A 31 -11.42 -1.16 -38.31
C GLY A 31 -11.70 0.35 -38.45
N GLY A 32 -12.97 0.78 -38.47
CA GLY A 32 -13.40 2.17 -38.59
C GLY A 32 -13.90 2.71 -37.26
N TYR A 33 -13.05 2.86 -36.26
CA TYR A 33 -13.40 3.14 -34.82
C TYR A 33 -14.20 4.43 -34.60
N PHE A 34 -14.21 5.36 -35.54
CA PHE A 34 -14.98 6.60 -35.47
C PHE A 34 -16.22 6.61 -36.36
N ASN A 35 -16.46 5.50 -37.11
CA ASN A 35 -17.63 5.37 -37.95
C ASN A 35 -18.65 4.41 -37.33
N PHE A 36 -19.83 4.89 -36.98
CA PHE A 36 -20.94 4.15 -36.39
C PHE A 36 -22.14 4.01 -37.33
N GLU A 37 -21.93 4.20 -38.64
CA GLU A 37 -23.00 4.04 -39.63
C GLU A 37 -23.45 2.58 -39.70
N ILE A 38 -24.75 2.37 -39.54
CA ILE A 38 -25.37 1.03 -39.45
C ILE A 38 -25.54 0.42 -40.82
N GLY A 39 -25.69 1.26 -41.88
CA GLY A 39 -25.84 0.82 -43.26
C GLY A 39 -27.03 -0.13 -43.49
N THR A 40 -26.76 -1.22 -44.21
CA THR A 40 -27.76 -2.24 -44.59
C THR A 40 -27.67 -3.51 -43.74
N GLY A 41 -26.78 -3.57 -42.74
CA GLY A 41 -26.58 -4.71 -41.84
C GLY A 41 -25.53 -5.70 -42.35
N LEU A 42 -24.59 -5.26 -43.19
CA LEU A 42 -23.47 -6.08 -43.63
C LEU A 42 -22.51 -6.36 -42.46
N ALA A 43 -21.76 -7.43 -42.54
CA ALA A 43 -20.90 -7.91 -41.45
C ALA A 43 -19.88 -6.88 -40.95
N ALA A 44 -19.41 -5.97 -41.82
CA ALA A 44 -18.43 -4.93 -41.44
C ALA A 44 -19.07 -3.63 -40.93
N GLU A 45 -20.36 -3.43 -41.07
CA GLU A 45 -21.08 -2.20 -40.74
C GLU A 45 -21.26 -2.04 -39.22
N GLY A 46 -21.65 -0.81 -38.79
CA GLY A 46 -21.89 -0.48 -37.39
C GLY A 46 -23.01 -1.31 -36.76
N ILE A 47 -23.00 -1.45 -35.46
CA ILE A 47 -24.00 -2.20 -34.68
C ILE A 47 -24.72 -1.20 -33.76
N ASP A 48 -26.05 -1.24 -33.76
CA ASP A 48 -26.90 -0.57 -32.76
C ASP A 48 -27.99 -1.51 -32.28
N VAL A 49 -27.87 -2.02 -31.10
CA VAL A 49 -28.78 -3.01 -30.52
C VAL A 49 -29.13 -2.66 -29.09
N THR A 50 -30.23 -3.22 -28.60
CA THR A 50 -30.67 -3.05 -27.22
C THR A 50 -30.69 -4.41 -26.54
N VAL A 51 -30.13 -4.51 -25.35
CA VAL A 51 -30.23 -5.73 -24.54
C VAL A 51 -31.67 -5.90 -24.08
N THR A 52 -32.27 -6.98 -24.49
CA THR A 52 -33.65 -7.34 -24.13
C THR A 52 -33.66 -8.30 -22.94
N GLY A 53 -34.57 -8.09 -22.02
CA GLY A 53 -34.72 -8.93 -20.82
C GLY A 53 -36.05 -8.62 -20.12
N ASP A 54 -36.29 -9.26 -19.00
CA ASP A 54 -37.51 -9.08 -18.18
C ASP A 54 -37.66 -7.65 -17.65
N ARG A 55 -36.55 -6.91 -17.61
CA ARG A 55 -36.47 -5.53 -17.13
C ARG A 55 -35.48 -4.75 -18.00
N ILE A 56 -35.65 -3.45 -18.08
CA ILE A 56 -34.63 -2.56 -18.64
C ILE A 56 -33.51 -2.43 -17.62
N ASN A 57 -32.38 -3.03 -17.90
CA ASN A 57 -31.18 -2.99 -17.07
C ASN A 57 -30.17 -2.02 -17.69
N GLU A 58 -29.61 -1.15 -16.87
CA GLU A 58 -28.53 -0.24 -17.28
C GLU A 58 -27.23 -1.01 -17.50
N VAL A 59 -26.65 -0.94 -18.71
CA VAL A 59 -25.30 -1.50 -18.96
C VAL A 59 -24.27 -0.58 -18.30
N ARG A 60 -23.56 -1.11 -17.34
CA ARG A 60 -22.55 -0.37 -16.58
C ARG A 60 -21.15 -0.57 -17.12
N HIS A 61 -20.83 -1.78 -17.56
CA HIS A 61 -19.49 -2.13 -18.05
C HIS A 61 -19.55 -3.09 -19.23
N LEU A 62 -18.56 -2.92 -20.10
CA LEU A 62 -18.21 -3.84 -21.17
C LEU A 62 -16.81 -4.37 -20.91
N VAL A 63 -16.61 -5.66 -21.01
CA VAL A 63 -15.30 -6.32 -20.85
C VAL A 63 -15.03 -7.21 -22.05
N SER A 64 -13.90 -6.96 -22.70
CA SER A 64 -13.40 -7.82 -23.79
C SER A 64 -12.57 -8.93 -23.19
N SER A 65 -13.02 -10.16 -23.32
CA SER A 65 -12.35 -11.40 -22.93
C SER A 65 -12.45 -12.38 -24.10
N ARG A 66 -12.55 -13.68 -23.83
CA ARG A 66 -12.88 -14.69 -24.85
C ARG A 66 -14.13 -14.30 -25.64
N ASN A 67 -15.15 -13.79 -24.95
CA ASN A 67 -16.35 -13.21 -25.53
C ASN A 67 -16.51 -11.77 -25.04
N LEU A 68 -17.35 -10.99 -25.75
CA LEU A 68 -17.78 -9.70 -25.24
C LEU A 68 -18.73 -9.94 -24.04
N GLN A 69 -18.34 -9.46 -22.88
CA GLN A 69 -19.10 -9.55 -21.64
C GLN A 69 -19.76 -8.21 -21.33
N LEU A 70 -21.02 -8.26 -20.87
CA LEU A 70 -21.78 -7.08 -20.44
C LEU A 70 -22.19 -7.24 -18.98
N PHE A 71 -21.87 -6.26 -18.20
CA PHE A 71 -22.25 -6.17 -16.78
C PHE A 71 -23.29 -5.07 -16.65
N THR A 72 -24.50 -5.48 -16.23
CA THR A 72 -25.63 -4.56 -16.03
C THR A 72 -25.98 -4.43 -14.55
N ASP A 73 -26.84 -3.52 -14.22
CA ASP A 73 -27.33 -3.36 -12.86
C ASP A 73 -28.32 -4.47 -12.43
N GLY A 74 -28.71 -5.37 -13.33
CA GLY A 74 -29.67 -6.46 -13.06
C GLY A 74 -29.22 -7.86 -13.50
N GLY A 75 -28.01 -7.99 -14.04
CA GLY A 75 -27.47 -9.28 -14.44
C GLY A 75 -26.25 -9.18 -15.34
N GLU A 76 -25.59 -10.29 -15.55
CA GLU A 76 -24.40 -10.44 -16.39
C GLU A 76 -24.76 -11.19 -17.66
N TYR A 77 -24.27 -10.68 -18.78
CA TYR A 77 -24.55 -11.20 -20.13
C TYR A 77 -23.23 -11.42 -20.86
N PHE A 78 -23.26 -12.25 -21.87
CA PHE A 78 -22.19 -12.34 -22.86
C PHE A 78 -22.77 -12.45 -24.26
N VAL A 79 -21.93 -12.17 -25.24
CA VAL A 79 -22.25 -12.40 -26.66
C VAL A 79 -21.63 -13.73 -27.06
N PRO A 80 -22.42 -14.80 -27.28
CA PRO A 80 -21.91 -16.07 -27.75
C PRO A 80 -21.44 -15.94 -29.21
N THR A 81 -20.32 -16.57 -29.51
CA THR A 81 -19.83 -16.74 -30.87
C THR A 81 -19.95 -18.22 -31.29
N SER A 82 -20.28 -18.48 -32.51
CA SER A 82 -20.49 -19.86 -33.01
C SER A 82 -19.20 -20.68 -33.07
N SER A 83 -18.04 -20.01 -33.07
CA SER A 83 -16.70 -20.58 -32.92
C SER A 83 -15.76 -19.50 -32.35
N ASP A 84 -14.61 -19.89 -31.83
CA ASP A 84 -13.58 -18.95 -31.34
C ASP A 84 -13.03 -18.00 -32.44
N THR A 85 -13.33 -18.28 -33.69
CA THR A 85 -12.95 -17.47 -34.87
C THR A 85 -14.10 -16.64 -35.44
N SER A 86 -15.31 -16.75 -34.92
CA SER A 86 -16.48 -16.02 -35.42
C SER A 86 -16.54 -14.62 -34.86
N ALA A 87 -16.34 -13.61 -35.69
CA ALA A 87 -16.51 -12.22 -35.32
C ALA A 87 -17.98 -11.85 -35.05
N VAL A 88 -18.23 -10.90 -34.15
CA VAL A 88 -19.56 -10.35 -33.92
C VAL A 88 -19.98 -9.42 -35.05
N THR A 89 -21.16 -9.70 -35.61
CA THR A 89 -21.74 -8.95 -36.75
C THR A 89 -23.12 -8.39 -36.38
N PRO A 90 -23.65 -7.41 -37.14
CA PRO A 90 -25.01 -6.88 -36.91
C PRO A 90 -26.10 -7.94 -36.96
N SER A 91 -25.89 -9.02 -37.74
CA SER A 91 -26.89 -10.08 -37.95
C SER A 91 -26.80 -11.25 -36.96
N ASN A 92 -25.66 -11.45 -36.29
CA ASN A 92 -25.47 -12.57 -35.37
C ASN A 92 -25.38 -12.19 -33.88
N ILE A 93 -25.40 -10.90 -33.55
CA ILE A 93 -25.28 -10.46 -32.18
C ILE A 93 -26.49 -10.83 -31.35
N ILE A 94 -26.26 -11.58 -30.28
CA ILE A 94 -27.27 -11.98 -29.30
C ILE A 94 -26.66 -11.78 -27.90
N PHE A 95 -27.43 -11.20 -26.98
CA PHE A 95 -27.03 -11.08 -25.57
C PHE A 95 -27.70 -12.19 -24.76
N MET A 96 -26.88 -13.10 -24.23
CA MET A 96 -27.35 -14.19 -23.38
C MET A 96 -27.09 -13.88 -21.91
N ARG A 97 -28.18 -13.77 -21.13
CA ARG A 97 -28.05 -13.62 -19.68
C ARG A 97 -27.53 -14.91 -19.06
N GLN A 98 -26.53 -14.78 -18.20
CA GLN A 98 -25.94 -15.92 -17.50
C GLN A 98 -26.32 -15.92 -16.03
N THR A 99 -26.24 -14.78 -15.37
CA THR A 99 -26.46 -14.66 -13.93
C THR A 99 -27.28 -13.41 -13.58
N PRO A 100 -28.01 -13.43 -12.44
CA PRO A 100 -28.95 -12.37 -12.06
C PRO A 100 -28.41 -11.42 -10.98
N TYR A 101 -27.09 -11.35 -10.75
CA TYR A 101 -26.57 -10.65 -9.57
C TYR A 101 -26.45 -9.14 -9.74
N GLY A 102 -26.16 -8.67 -10.93
CA GLY A 102 -25.91 -7.27 -11.23
C GLY A 102 -24.55 -6.77 -10.70
N CYS A 103 -23.99 -5.83 -11.42
CA CYS A 103 -22.69 -5.21 -11.14
C CYS A 103 -22.86 -3.84 -10.48
N ASN A 104 -21.92 -3.41 -9.63
CA ASN A 104 -21.84 -2.04 -9.15
C ASN A 104 -21.14 -1.11 -10.17
N ARG A 105 -20.74 0.10 -9.79
CA ARG A 105 -20.12 1.08 -10.68
C ARG A 105 -18.60 0.96 -10.77
N ALA A 106 -17.94 0.18 -9.91
CA ALA A 106 -16.52 -0.09 -10.03
C ALA A 106 -16.25 -0.94 -11.27
N LYS A 107 -15.27 -0.54 -12.09
CA LYS A 107 -14.97 -1.21 -13.36
C LYS A 107 -14.44 -2.61 -13.10
N PRO A 108 -15.03 -3.66 -13.68
CA PRO A 108 -14.51 -5.03 -13.59
C PRO A 108 -13.08 -5.15 -14.11
N ILE A 109 -12.32 -6.06 -13.53
CA ILE A 109 -10.93 -6.36 -13.90
C ILE A 109 -10.82 -7.81 -14.36
N ILE A 110 -9.87 -8.08 -15.27
CA ILE A 110 -9.52 -9.43 -15.68
C ILE A 110 -8.39 -9.90 -14.75
N PHE A 111 -8.61 -11.00 -14.04
CA PHE A 111 -7.67 -11.56 -13.08
C PHE A 111 -7.63 -13.08 -13.23
N ASP A 112 -6.45 -13.64 -13.49
CA ASP A 112 -6.20 -15.08 -13.63
C ASP A 112 -7.21 -15.78 -14.57
N GLY A 113 -7.45 -15.17 -15.74
CA GLY A 113 -8.33 -15.70 -16.79
C GLY A 113 -9.84 -15.53 -16.54
N ALA A 114 -10.25 -14.96 -15.41
CA ALA A 114 -11.64 -14.64 -15.10
C ALA A 114 -11.87 -13.14 -15.04
N THR A 115 -13.11 -12.71 -15.14
CA THR A 115 -13.50 -11.33 -14.87
C THR A 115 -13.99 -11.21 -13.44
N ILE A 116 -13.32 -10.38 -12.64
CA ILE A 116 -13.73 -10.07 -11.27
C ILE A 116 -14.54 -8.78 -11.28
N TYR A 117 -15.69 -8.78 -10.60
CA TYR A 117 -16.55 -7.63 -10.47
C TYR A 117 -17.18 -7.53 -9.09
N ALA A 118 -17.51 -6.30 -8.69
CA ALA A 118 -18.25 -6.06 -7.48
C ALA A 118 -19.76 -6.19 -7.75
N GLN A 119 -20.45 -7.00 -6.97
CA GLN A 119 -21.89 -7.18 -7.08
C GLN A 119 -22.64 -5.89 -6.75
N LYS A 120 -23.81 -5.68 -7.32
CA LYS A 120 -24.65 -4.48 -7.14
C LYS A 120 -24.89 -4.11 -5.67
N ASN A 121 -24.99 -5.10 -4.78
CA ASN A 121 -25.19 -4.86 -3.34
C ASN A 121 -23.98 -4.26 -2.62
N GLY A 122 -22.82 -4.18 -3.28
CA GLY A 122 -21.58 -3.62 -2.73
C GLY A 122 -20.92 -4.43 -1.61
N ARG A 123 -21.39 -5.66 -1.33
CA ARG A 123 -20.89 -6.49 -0.23
C ARG A 123 -20.26 -7.80 -0.68
N SER A 124 -20.20 -8.04 -1.97
CA SER A 124 -19.62 -9.26 -2.53
C SER A 124 -18.82 -8.96 -3.77
N ILE A 125 -17.65 -9.53 -3.83
CA ILE A 125 -16.84 -9.63 -5.04
C ILE A 125 -17.08 -10.98 -5.67
N ARG A 126 -17.36 -10.98 -6.96
CA ARG A 126 -17.68 -12.17 -7.72
C ARG A 126 -16.69 -12.36 -8.86
N GLU A 127 -16.48 -13.60 -9.17
CA GLU A 127 -15.71 -14.06 -10.31
C GLU A 127 -16.65 -14.56 -11.40
N TYR A 128 -16.46 -14.08 -12.62
CA TYR A 128 -17.22 -14.47 -13.80
C TYR A 128 -16.29 -15.24 -14.74
N LEU A 129 -16.45 -16.56 -14.74
CA LEU A 129 -15.56 -17.49 -15.41
C LEU A 129 -16.36 -18.37 -16.38
N PHE A 130 -15.82 -18.57 -17.59
CA PHE A 130 -16.40 -19.48 -18.57
C PHE A 130 -16.08 -20.92 -18.21
N SER A 131 -17.13 -21.76 -18.21
CA SER A 131 -17.04 -23.20 -18.03
C SER A 131 -17.23 -23.89 -19.39
N ASP A 132 -16.19 -24.51 -19.90
CA ASP A 132 -16.27 -25.24 -21.18
C ASP A 132 -17.24 -26.42 -21.11
N VAL A 133 -17.38 -27.03 -19.93
CA VAL A 133 -18.31 -28.18 -19.72
C VAL A 133 -19.77 -27.74 -19.85
N GLU A 134 -20.08 -26.56 -19.29
CA GLU A 134 -21.45 -26.01 -19.31
C GLU A 134 -21.70 -25.13 -20.53
N SER A 135 -20.65 -24.78 -21.28
CA SER A 135 -20.68 -23.79 -22.36
C SER A 135 -21.33 -22.47 -21.92
N ALA A 136 -21.11 -22.09 -20.67
CA ALA A 136 -21.76 -20.98 -20.01
C ALA A 136 -20.79 -20.27 -19.04
N TYR A 137 -21.09 -19.01 -18.72
CA TYR A 137 -20.39 -18.29 -17.69
C TYR A 137 -21.05 -18.55 -16.32
N ALA A 138 -20.26 -18.96 -15.35
CA ALA A 138 -20.67 -19.07 -13.96
C ALA A 138 -20.19 -17.84 -13.17
N SER A 139 -20.97 -17.39 -12.19
CA SER A 139 -20.57 -16.32 -11.28
C SER A 139 -20.50 -16.84 -9.84
N THR A 140 -19.29 -16.90 -9.30
CA THR A 140 -19.02 -17.39 -7.95
C THR A 140 -18.57 -16.24 -7.03
N SER A 141 -19.08 -16.20 -5.80
CA SER A 141 -18.61 -15.21 -4.81
C SER A 141 -17.26 -15.66 -4.25
N ILE A 142 -16.21 -14.87 -4.49
CA ILE A 142 -14.86 -15.13 -3.97
C ILE A 142 -14.60 -14.47 -2.62
N SER A 143 -15.47 -13.56 -2.19
CA SER A 143 -15.37 -12.86 -0.90
C SER A 143 -16.33 -13.38 0.17
N ILE A 144 -16.94 -14.56 -0.03
CA ILE A 144 -17.99 -15.08 0.87
C ILE A 144 -17.52 -15.25 2.32
N LEU A 145 -16.26 -15.68 2.50
CA LEU A 145 -15.64 -15.86 3.83
C LEU A 145 -14.92 -14.59 4.33
N ALA A 146 -14.92 -13.53 3.54
CA ALA A 146 -14.24 -12.28 3.84
C ALA A 146 -15.12 -11.06 3.55
N SER A 147 -16.44 -11.21 3.69
CA SER A 147 -17.41 -10.16 3.38
C SER A 147 -17.23 -8.89 4.23
N GLN A 148 -16.60 -9.01 5.39
CA GLN A 148 -16.29 -7.89 6.29
C GLN A 148 -15.24 -6.93 5.71
N VAL A 149 -14.39 -7.36 4.76
CA VAL A 149 -13.38 -6.48 4.15
C VAL A 149 -13.93 -5.73 2.92
N ILE A 150 -15.17 -5.99 2.51
CA ILE A 150 -15.78 -5.38 1.33
C ILE A 150 -16.87 -4.40 1.74
N ASP A 151 -16.67 -3.13 1.40
CA ASP A 151 -17.65 -2.06 1.65
C ASP A 151 -17.87 -1.19 0.41
N ASN A 152 -18.77 -1.64 -0.47
CA ASN A 152 -19.19 -0.96 -1.69
C ASN A 152 -18.00 -0.40 -2.49
N PRO A 153 -17.21 -1.26 -3.15
CA PRO A 153 -16.03 -0.85 -3.90
C PRO A 153 -16.35 0.23 -4.94
N VAL A 154 -15.53 1.27 -4.96
CA VAL A 154 -15.65 2.41 -5.89
C VAL A 154 -14.66 2.34 -7.04
N ASP A 155 -13.53 1.66 -6.83
CA ASP A 155 -12.49 1.47 -7.83
C ASP A 155 -11.77 0.15 -7.62
N MET A 156 -11.27 -0.44 -8.70
CA MET A 156 -10.63 -1.76 -8.68
C MET A 156 -9.47 -1.78 -9.68
N THR A 157 -8.38 -2.42 -9.30
CA THR A 157 -7.24 -2.66 -10.18
C THR A 157 -6.53 -3.95 -9.84
N MET A 158 -5.62 -4.40 -10.69
CA MET A 158 -4.78 -5.55 -10.41
C MET A 158 -3.31 -5.27 -10.75
N ILE A 159 -2.42 -5.94 -10.06
CA ILE A 159 -1.00 -6.03 -10.41
C ILE A 159 -0.71 -7.47 -10.82
N THR A 160 -0.08 -7.63 -11.96
CA THR A 160 0.57 -8.88 -12.35
C THR A 160 1.91 -9.02 -11.65
N GLY A 161 2.38 -10.25 -11.46
CA GLY A 161 3.68 -10.50 -10.85
C GLY A 161 4.82 -9.79 -11.58
N SER A 162 5.80 -9.34 -10.82
CA SER A 162 7.07 -8.79 -11.31
C SER A 162 8.20 -9.81 -11.15
N SER A 163 9.39 -9.47 -11.64
CA SER A 163 10.58 -10.32 -11.47
C SER A 163 11.01 -10.48 -10.01
N THR A 164 10.66 -9.52 -9.16
CA THR A 164 10.95 -9.51 -7.72
C THR A 164 9.80 -10.03 -6.88
N ARG A 165 8.58 -10.00 -7.42
CA ARG A 165 7.35 -10.44 -6.75
C ARG A 165 6.45 -11.13 -7.77
N PRO A 166 6.49 -12.46 -7.87
CA PRO A 166 5.73 -13.21 -8.87
C PRO A 166 4.23 -13.29 -8.60
N GLU A 167 3.78 -12.92 -7.40
CA GLU A 167 2.38 -13.00 -7.00
C GLU A 167 1.52 -11.94 -7.67
N GLN A 168 0.26 -12.32 -7.97
CA GLN A 168 -0.75 -11.42 -8.52
C GLN A 168 -1.68 -10.96 -7.40
N PHE A 169 -2.04 -9.68 -7.41
CA PHE A 169 -2.95 -9.10 -6.44
C PHE A 169 -4.03 -8.28 -7.13
N ALA A 170 -5.26 -8.42 -6.66
CA ALA A 170 -6.37 -7.55 -6.99
C ALA A 170 -6.69 -6.62 -5.82
N PHE A 171 -6.91 -5.35 -6.10
CA PHE A 171 -7.13 -4.29 -5.12
C PHE A 171 -8.50 -3.66 -5.33
N PHE A 172 -9.19 -3.38 -4.24
CA PHE A 172 -10.55 -2.84 -4.22
C PHE A 172 -10.61 -1.65 -3.24
N THR A 173 -10.81 -0.46 -3.76
CA THR A 173 -10.98 0.74 -2.92
C THR A 173 -12.42 0.81 -2.44
N ASN A 174 -12.64 0.74 -1.15
CA ASN A 174 -13.95 0.77 -0.52
C ASN A 174 -14.46 2.21 -0.29
N THR A 175 -15.78 2.38 -0.18
CA THR A 175 -16.41 3.67 0.11
C THR A 175 -16.00 4.24 1.47
N ASP A 176 -15.76 3.39 2.46
CA ASP A 176 -15.27 3.79 3.78
C ASP A 176 -13.83 4.33 3.77
N GLY A 177 -13.11 4.11 2.67
CA GLY A 177 -11.73 4.55 2.47
C GLY A 177 -10.69 3.50 2.82
N THR A 178 -11.10 2.28 3.11
CA THR A 178 -10.20 1.12 3.24
C THR A 178 -9.87 0.54 1.87
N LEU A 179 -8.81 -0.27 1.80
CA LEU A 179 -8.40 -0.98 0.60
C LEU A 179 -8.44 -2.48 0.88
N ALA A 180 -9.34 -3.19 0.22
CA ALA A 180 -9.35 -4.64 0.26
C ALA A 180 -8.35 -5.20 -0.76
N LEU A 181 -7.62 -6.23 -0.38
CA LEU A 181 -6.63 -6.91 -1.21
C LEU A 181 -7.01 -8.39 -1.33
N PHE A 182 -6.98 -8.90 -2.53
CA PHE A 182 -7.19 -10.31 -2.85
C PHE A 182 -5.98 -10.91 -3.54
N HIS A 183 -5.53 -12.06 -3.05
CA HIS A 183 -4.51 -12.88 -3.70
C HIS A 183 -5.07 -14.27 -3.95
N SER A 184 -4.78 -14.83 -5.12
CA SER A 184 -5.19 -16.18 -5.48
C SER A 184 -4.17 -16.87 -6.37
N ILE A 185 -3.92 -18.14 -6.11
CA ILE A 185 -3.20 -19.07 -6.98
C ILE A 185 -4.11 -20.27 -7.19
N ARG A 186 -4.83 -20.30 -8.32
CA ARG A 186 -5.82 -21.36 -8.59
C ARG A 186 -5.21 -22.75 -8.61
N ALA A 187 -4.02 -22.89 -9.22
CA ALA A 187 -3.32 -24.17 -9.32
C ALA A 187 -3.09 -24.80 -7.95
N GLU A 188 -2.80 -23.97 -6.95
CA GLU A 188 -2.52 -24.40 -5.58
C GLU A 188 -3.76 -24.33 -4.67
N LYS A 189 -4.90 -23.88 -5.19
CA LYS A 189 -6.15 -23.67 -4.41
C LYS A 189 -5.96 -22.72 -3.22
N ILE A 190 -5.04 -21.74 -3.38
CA ILE A 190 -4.79 -20.70 -2.39
C ILE A 190 -5.65 -19.49 -2.74
N ALA A 191 -6.36 -18.97 -1.77
CA ALA A 191 -7.06 -17.69 -1.87
C ALA A 191 -7.00 -16.98 -0.52
N GLY A 192 -6.67 -15.71 -0.51
CA GLY A 192 -6.54 -14.92 0.72
C GLY A 192 -7.03 -13.49 0.53
N TRP A 193 -7.64 -12.96 1.58
CA TRP A 193 -8.09 -11.58 1.66
C TRP A 193 -7.42 -10.86 2.82
N THR A 194 -7.07 -9.60 2.61
CA THR A 194 -6.62 -8.71 3.68
C THR A 194 -7.19 -7.30 3.48
N SER A 195 -7.23 -6.53 4.54
CA SER A 195 -7.65 -5.13 4.50
C SER A 195 -6.46 -4.24 4.83
N TRP A 196 -6.23 -3.25 4.00
CA TRP A 196 -5.29 -2.17 4.28
C TRP A 196 -6.06 -0.94 4.71
N ILE A 197 -5.64 -0.41 5.83
CA ILE A 197 -6.17 0.83 6.40
C ILE A 197 -5.06 1.87 6.44
N THR A 198 -5.43 3.11 6.40
CA THR A 198 -4.52 4.22 6.65
C THR A 198 -4.88 4.88 7.98
N ARG A 199 -4.16 5.94 8.38
CA ARG A 199 -4.39 6.65 9.62
C ARG A 199 -5.85 7.09 9.79
N THR A 200 -6.35 7.11 11.02
CA THR A 200 -7.72 7.59 11.32
C THR A 200 -7.99 8.97 10.72
N GLY A 201 -9.04 9.07 9.94
CA GLY A 201 -9.42 10.29 9.21
C GLY A 201 -8.92 10.36 7.76
N ASP A 202 -7.90 9.59 7.41
CA ASP A 202 -7.40 9.47 6.05
C ASP A 202 -8.18 8.39 5.28
N LYS A 203 -8.19 8.44 3.94
CA LYS A 203 -8.94 7.49 3.10
C LYS A 203 -8.26 7.28 1.76
N PHE A 204 -8.20 6.03 1.31
CA PHE A 204 -7.95 5.72 -0.10
C PHE A 204 -9.17 6.12 -0.93
N ARG A 205 -8.98 6.76 -2.08
CA ARG A 205 -10.04 7.30 -2.94
C ARG A 205 -10.13 6.64 -4.31
N SER A 206 -8.99 6.36 -4.90
CA SER A 206 -8.88 5.70 -6.20
C SER A 206 -7.57 4.94 -6.25
N ILE A 207 -7.50 3.91 -7.08
CA ILE A 207 -6.33 3.05 -7.20
C ILE A 207 -6.13 2.66 -8.67
N THR A 208 -4.88 2.62 -9.11
CA THR A 208 -4.53 2.15 -10.45
C THR A 208 -3.17 1.48 -10.45
N ALA A 209 -2.99 0.53 -11.36
CA ALA A 209 -1.72 -0.12 -11.61
C ALA A 209 -1.19 0.31 -12.98
N ILE A 210 0.08 0.68 -13.05
CA ILE A 210 0.79 1.04 -14.28
C ILE A 210 2.16 0.37 -14.25
N ASN A 211 2.44 -0.49 -15.22
CA ASN A 211 3.74 -1.16 -15.37
C ASN A 211 4.23 -1.78 -14.05
N GLU A 212 3.44 -2.66 -13.44
CA GLU A 212 3.75 -3.36 -12.19
C GLU A 212 3.79 -2.47 -10.92
N ASN A 213 3.63 -1.16 -11.06
CA ASN A 213 3.56 -0.23 -9.95
C ASN A 213 2.12 0.11 -9.58
N LEU A 214 1.83 0.11 -8.30
CA LEU A 214 0.54 0.49 -7.75
C LEU A 214 0.56 1.94 -7.30
N PHE A 215 -0.42 2.72 -7.77
CA PHE A 215 -0.61 4.11 -7.39
C PHE A 215 -1.99 4.28 -6.78
N CYS A 216 -2.12 5.16 -5.81
CA CYS A 216 -3.41 5.54 -5.26
C CYS A 216 -3.51 7.06 -5.09
N VAL A 217 -4.74 7.53 -5.12
CA VAL A 217 -5.08 8.85 -4.60
C VAL A 217 -5.61 8.66 -3.18
N ALA A 218 -4.96 9.27 -2.22
CA ALA A 218 -5.39 9.29 -0.83
C ALA A 218 -5.85 10.70 -0.41
N SER A 219 -6.90 10.78 0.39
CA SER A 219 -7.24 12.02 1.11
C SER A 219 -6.63 11.93 2.50
N ARG A 220 -5.80 12.91 2.85
CA ARG A 220 -5.02 12.96 4.10
C ARG A 220 -5.42 14.18 4.92
N VAL A 221 -5.53 14.02 6.23
CA VAL A 221 -5.74 15.16 7.15
C VAL A 221 -4.38 15.58 7.70
N ILE A 222 -3.83 16.67 7.17
CA ILE A 222 -2.49 17.17 7.52
C ILE A 222 -2.59 18.64 7.93
N GLY A 223 -2.02 19.00 9.07
CA GLY A 223 -2.11 20.35 9.59
C GLY A 223 -3.54 20.85 9.82
N GLY A 224 -4.50 19.93 10.07
CA GLY A 224 -5.92 20.25 10.23
C GLY A 224 -6.71 20.45 8.93
N SER A 225 -6.07 20.30 7.77
CA SER A 225 -6.70 20.43 6.45
C SER A 225 -6.72 19.09 5.71
N THR A 226 -7.78 18.84 4.94
CA THR A 226 -7.83 17.67 4.05
C THR A 226 -7.13 18.01 2.75
N ILE A 227 -6.08 17.26 2.42
CA ILE A 227 -5.36 17.35 1.15
C ILE A 227 -5.49 16.02 0.39
N PHE A 228 -5.32 16.07 -0.92
CA PHE A 228 -5.25 14.89 -1.77
C PHE A 228 -3.83 14.68 -2.25
N THR A 229 -3.32 13.48 -2.04
CA THR A 229 -1.97 13.07 -2.44
C THR A 229 -2.04 11.95 -3.46
N LEU A 230 -1.16 12.01 -4.47
CA LEU A 230 -0.90 10.88 -5.35
C LEU A 230 0.30 10.13 -4.76
N GLU A 231 0.08 8.88 -4.41
CA GLU A 231 1.05 8.04 -3.72
C GLU A 231 1.36 6.78 -4.53
N LYS A 232 2.59 6.32 -4.46
CA LYS A 232 3.04 5.05 -5.02
C LYS A 232 3.30 4.07 -3.88
N PHE A 233 2.79 2.85 -3.98
CA PHE A 233 3.15 1.79 -3.04
C PHE A 233 4.59 1.33 -3.28
N ALA A 234 5.35 1.14 -2.21
CA ALA A 234 6.69 0.59 -2.28
C ALA A 234 6.64 -0.89 -2.67
N GLU A 235 7.60 -1.32 -3.47
CA GLU A 235 7.72 -2.72 -3.91
C GLU A 235 8.51 -3.57 -2.92
N ASP A 236 9.34 -2.92 -2.13
CA ASP A 236 10.21 -3.56 -1.15
C ASP A 236 9.85 -3.17 0.30
N ASP A 237 10.48 -3.84 1.23
CA ASP A 237 10.34 -3.63 2.67
C ASP A 237 11.26 -2.53 3.22
N SER A 238 11.84 -1.69 2.36
CA SER A 238 12.67 -0.55 2.76
C SER A 238 11.84 0.66 3.24
N LEU A 239 10.58 0.75 2.79
CA LEU A 239 9.64 1.81 3.18
C LEU A 239 8.47 1.20 3.95
N THR A 240 8.54 1.29 5.27
CA THR A 240 7.58 0.67 6.19
C THR A 240 6.59 1.66 6.80
N LEU A 241 6.58 2.91 6.33
CA LEU A 241 5.72 4.00 6.79
C LEU A 241 4.66 4.36 5.73
N ASP A 242 3.45 4.70 6.18
CA ASP A 242 2.39 5.21 5.33
C ASP A 242 2.65 6.69 4.98
N SER A 243 2.36 7.09 3.73
CA SER A 243 2.64 8.44 3.21
C SER A 243 4.06 8.91 3.49
N SER A 244 5.03 8.04 3.31
CA SER A 244 6.41 8.29 3.68
C SER A 244 7.12 9.27 2.76
N GLY A 245 8.20 9.84 3.27
CA GLY A 245 9.11 10.66 2.53
C GLY A 245 10.48 10.71 3.19
N ILE A 246 11.45 11.19 2.47
CA ILE A 246 12.85 11.23 2.91
C ILE A 246 13.19 12.66 3.35
N THR A 247 13.83 12.79 4.50
CA THR A 247 14.31 14.08 4.99
C THR A 247 15.62 14.48 4.35
N THR A 248 15.88 15.79 4.34
CA THR A 248 17.17 16.37 3.98
C THR A 248 17.73 17.17 5.14
N LEU A 249 19.06 17.19 5.27
CA LEU A 249 19.70 18.00 6.31
C LEU A 249 19.42 19.50 6.11
N SER A 250 19.02 20.18 7.16
CA SER A 250 18.95 21.63 7.17
C SER A 250 20.34 22.20 7.41
N GLN A 251 20.86 22.97 6.47
CA GLN A 251 22.13 23.70 6.67
C GLN A 251 21.96 24.93 7.53
N GLN A 252 20.76 25.27 7.93
CA GLN A 252 20.43 26.41 8.81
C GLN A 252 20.98 27.74 8.29
N GLY A 253 20.95 27.93 6.97
CA GLY A 253 21.49 29.12 6.28
C GLY A 253 22.63 28.78 5.34
N ALA A 254 23.58 29.68 5.24
CA ALA A 254 24.82 29.50 4.47
C ALA A 254 26.04 29.74 5.40
N PRO A 255 26.26 28.78 6.35
CA PRO A 255 27.26 29.00 7.40
C PRO A 255 28.70 29.06 6.85
N LYS A 256 29.47 29.96 7.39
CA LYS A 256 30.86 30.21 7.03
C LYS A 256 31.72 30.52 8.26
N VAL A 257 32.99 30.32 8.10
CA VAL A 257 33.99 30.71 9.09
C VAL A 257 34.10 32.23 9.13
N ASN A 258 33.93 32.83 10.30
CA ASN A 258 34.03 34.27 10.52
C ASN A 258 35.40 34.64 11.12
N GLY A 259 36.28 35.15 10.28
CA GLY A 259 37.69 35.48 10.62
C GLY A 259 38.66 34.33 10.34
N GLY A 260 39.82 34.70 9.81
CA GLY A 260 40.93 33.76 9.52
C GLY A 260 41.80 33.48 10.75
N SER A 261 42.76 32.57 10.59
CA SER A 261 43.78 32.21 11.60
C SER A 261 43.22 31.64 12.92
N GLN A 262 42.03 31.02 12.87
CA GLN A 262 41.44 30.38 14.06
C GLN A 262 42.16 29.05 14.38
N SER A 263 42.30 28.77 15.65
CA SER A 263 42.97 27.57 16.15
C SER A 263 42.34 27.10 17.47
N GLY A 264 42.72 25.93 17.93
CA GLY A 264 42.10 25.31 19.11
C GLY A 264 40.71 24.73 18.80
N SER A 265 39.85 24.53 19.82
CA SER A 265 38.52 23.92 19.70
C SER A 265 37.38 24.94 19.60
N SER A 266 37.70 26.24 19.43
CA SER A 266 36.71 27.32 19.33
C SER A 266 36.70 27.85 17.89
N LEU A 267 35.52 27.89 17.28
CA LEU A 267 35.32 28.34 15.90
C LEU A 267 34.27 29.45 15.84
N ASN A 268 34.67 30.64 15.40
CA ASN A 268 33.70 31.71 15.15
C ASN A 268 33.10 31.54 13.76
N VAL A 269 31.79 31.67 13.66
CA VAL A 269 31.02 31.43 12.45
C VAL A 269 29.93 32.47 12.26
N ASP A 270 29.55 32.70 11.01
CA ASP A 270 28.40 33.51 10.62
C ASP A 270 27.58 32.85 9.53
N GLY A 271 26.58 33.54 8.98
CA GLY A 271 25.73 33.00 7.91
C GLY A 271 24.66 32.00 8.35
N TYR A 272 24.57 31.66 9.62
CA TYR A 272 23.50 30.90 10.17
C TYR A 272 22.20 31.71 10.29
N THR A 273 21.08 31.17 9.88
CA THR A 273 19.74 31.78 10.08
C THR A 273 19.11 31.41 11.42
N SER A 274 19.56 30.33 12.04
CA SER A 274 19.21 29.89 13.38
C SER A 274 20.44 29.28 14.06
N ALA A 275 20.46 29.23 15.38
CA ALA A 275 21.57 28.60 16.11
C ALA A 275 21.72 27.13 15.71
N PRO A 276 22.92 26.64 15.34
CA PRO A 276 23.16 25.21 15.15
C PRO A 276 22.97 24.45 16.46
N ASN A 277 22.72 23.15 16.34
CA ASN A 277 22.44 22.35 17.52
C ASN A 277 23.74 21.75 18.09
N PRO A 278 23.87 21.62 19.42
CA PRO A 278 24.86 20.74 19.99
C PRO A 278 24.69 19.31 19.47
N ASN A 279 25.80 18.61 19.31
CA ASN A 279 25.95 17.28 18.69
C ASN A 279 25.81 17.25 17.15
N ASP A 280 25.48 18.34 16.46
CA ASP A 280 25.63 18.38 15.01
C ASP A 280 27.09 18.16 14.61
N ILE A 281 27.31 17.41 13.55
CA ILE A 281 28.64 17.16 12.97
C ILE A 281 28.81 18.04 11.74
N ILE A 282 29.90 18.80 11.71
CA ILE A 282 30.21 19.73 10.64
C ILE A 282 31.54 19.39 9.95
N SER A 283 31.59 19.69 8.67
CA SER A 283 32.82 19.75 7.88
C SER A 283 33.12 21.19 7.50
N ILE A 284 34.41 21.54 7.37
CA ILE A 284 34.87 22.88 6.98
C ILE A 284 35.63 22.75 5.67
N ALA A 285 35.27 23.56 4.69
CA ALA A 285 35.94 23.54 3.38
C ALA A 285 37.46 23.74 3.53
N GLY A 286 38.22 22.86 2.88
CA GLY A 286 39.69 22.85 2.99
C GLY A 286 40.24 22.09 4.20
N ASN A 287 39.40 21.51 5.03
CA ASN A 287 39.76 20.62 6.14
C ASN A 287 39.17 19.24 5.95
N SER A 288 39.97 18.18 6.09
CA SER A 288 39.53 16.79 5.92
C SER A 288 38.91 16.19 7.18
N THR A 289 38.87 16.92 8.29
CA THR A 289 38.38 16.46 9.58
C THR A 289 36.96 16.95 9.80
N GLU A 290 36.10 16.08 10.29
CA GLU A 290 34.76 16.42 10.76
C GLU A 290 34.80 16.74 12.26
N TYR A 291 33.96 17.65 12.69
CA TYR A 291 33.92 18.18 14.06
C TYR A 291 32.51 18.06 14.61
N THR A 292 32.39 17.59 15.86
CA THR A 292 31.13 17.62 16.60
C THR A 292 31.02 18.91 17.40
N ILE A 293 29.92 19.62 17.26
CA ILE A 293 29.59 20.81 18.05
C ILE A 293 29.25 20.40 19.46
N GLN A 294 30.01 20.84 20.45
CA GLN A 294 29.69 20.59 21.86
C GLN A 294 28.78 21.65 22.44
N THR A 295 29.11 22.94 22.22
CA THR A 295 28.31 24.06 22.67
C THR A 295 28.27 25.17 21.62
N VAL A 296 27.22 25.98 21.67
CA VAL A 296 26.96 27.09 20.77
C VAL A 296 26.76 28.36 21.61
N ASN A 297 27.56 29.37 21.39
CA ASN A 297 27.46 30.66 22.06
C ASN A 297 27.14 31.76 21.04
N ALA A 298 26.08 32.51 21.24
CA ALA A 298 25.71 33.61 20.38
C ALA A 298 26.70 34.78 20.53
N THR A 299 27.06 35.41 19.43
CA THR A 299 27.90 36.60 19.36
C THR A 299 27.16 37.73 18.65
N ALA A 300 27.72 38.90 18.61
CA ALA A 300 27.11 40.07 17.92
C ALA A 300 26.96 39.87 16.40
N SER A 301 27.79 39.01 15.79
CA SER A 301 27.86 38.81 14.34
C SER A 301 27.64 37.35 13.89
N GLY A 302 27.20 36.49 14.81
CA GLY A 302 27.01 35.07 14.49
C GLY A 302 27.09 34.17 15.74
N PHE A 303 27.87 33.10 15.67
CA PHE A 303 28.06 32.17 16.78
C PHE A 303 29.53 31.80 16.98
N THR A 304 29.86 31.43 18.21
CA THR A 304 31.11 30.73 18.53
C THR A 304 30.76 29.28 18.84
N LEU A 305 31.25 28.34 18.05
CA LEU A 305 31.10 26.91 18.23
C LEU A 305 32.28 26.36 19.05
N VAL A 306 32.00 25.61 20.10
CA VAL A 306 33.00 24.77 20.78
C VAL A 306 32.94 23.39 20.19
N LEU A 307 34.06 22.94 19.65
CA LEU A 307 34.21 21.66 18.96
C LEU A 307 34.75 20.56 19.90
N ASN A 308 34.49 19.32 19.58
CA ASN A 308 34.95 18.14 20.35
C ASN A 308 36.48 17.98 20.35
N GLN A 309 37.18 18.61 19.40
CA GLN A 309 38.61 18.54 19.24
C GLN A 309 39.16 19.86 18.62
N ALA A 310 40.44 20.05 18.73
CA ALA A 310 41.12 21.22 18.11
C ALA A 310 41.06 21.13 16.57
N LEU A 311 40.98 22.28 15.92
CA LEU A 311 41.04 22.40 14.46
C LEU A 311 42.35 21.78 13.94
N ALA A 312 42.26 20.82 13.02
CA ALA A 312 43.39 20.14 12.43
C ALA A 312 44.23 21.09 11.54
N ALA A 313 43.60 22.08 10.96
CA ALA A 313 44.20 23.17 10.24
C ALA A 313 43.43 24.47 10.46
N SER A 314 44.12 25.61 10.41
CA SER A 314 43.44 26.93 10.49
C SER A 314 42.59 27.15 9.25
N PRO A 315 41.27 27.30 9.36
CA PRO A 315 40.41 27.51 8.21
C PRO A 315 40.62 28.95 7.65
N ALA A 316 40.39 29.09 6.35
CA ALA A 316 40.35 30.42 5.71
C ALA A 316 39.09 31.18 6.19
N ASN A 317 39.16 32.51 6.18
CA ASN A 317 37.96 33.33 6.32
C ASN A 317 36.98 32.99 5.21
N ASP A 318 35.68 32.98 5.50
CA ASP A 318 34.59 32.65 4.58
C ASP A 318 34.63 31.17 4.07
N ALA A 319 35.46 30.30 4.66
CA ALA A 319 35.39 28.86 4.37
C ALA A 319 33.99 28.32 4.67
N VAL A 320 33.40 27.64 3.71
CA VAL A 320 32.04 27.08 3.83
C VAL A 320 32.03 26.01 4.89
N ILE A 321 31.02 26.06 5.74
CA ILE A 321 30.72 25.01 6.71
C ILE A 321 29.51 24.20 6.21
N THR A 322 29.60 22.90 6.27
CA THR A 322 28.51 21.97 5.87
C THR A 322 28.15 21.10 7.06
N ILE A 323 26.89 21.06 7.42
CA ILE A 323 26.39 20.10 8.40
C ILE A 323 26.30 18.75 7.69
N VAL A 324 27.03 17.76 8.18
CA VAL A 324 27.15 16.41 7.61
C VAL A 324 26.18 15.46 8.30
N GLN A 325 26.02 15.62 9.62
CA GLN A 325 24.97 15.00 10.41
C GLN A 325 24.39 16.08 11.32
N GLY A 326 23.09 16.13 11.42
CA GLY A 326 22.42 17.16 12.18
C GLY A 326 21.13 16.67 12.82
N ARG A 327 20.67 17.39 13.82
CA ARG A 327 19.40 17.15 14.48
C ARG A 327 18.23 17.80 13.75
N LEU A 328 18.47 18.90 13.04
CA LEU A 328 17.43 19.62 12.29
C LEU A 328 17.41 19.17 10.84
N HIS A 329 16.28 18.59 10.44
CA HIS A 329 16.04 18.14 9.08
C HIS A 329 14.88 18.89 8.44
N ASN A 330 14.95 19.11 7.12
CA ASN A 330 13.82 19.53 6.32
C ASN A 330 12.96 18.32 5.99
N THR A 331 11.66 18.46 6.09
CA THR A 331 10.68 17.41 5.82
C THR A 331 10.03 17.61 4.45
N PRO A 332 9.51 16.55 3.82
CA PRO A 332 8.66 16.68 2.65
C PRO A 332 7.47 17.61 2.92
N ALA A 333 7.10 18.42 1.93
CA ALA A 333 6.07 19.45 2.08
C ALA A 333 4.68 18.90 2.48
N HIS A 334 4.39 17.64 2.13
CA HIS A 334 3.12 17.00 2.47
C HIS A 334 3.03 16.54 3.94
N LEU A 335 4.11 16.59 4.70
CA LEU A 335 4.16 16.20 6.12
C LEU A 335 4.35 17.41 7.05
N THR A 336 3.65 18.50 6.78
CA THR A 336 3.74 19.73 7.59
C THR A 336 2.80 19.72 8.79
N SER A 337 3.23 20.29 9.92
CA SER A 337 2.41 20.48 11.14
C SER A 337 1.67 19.21 11.57
N THR A 338 2.33 18.06 11.53
CA THR A 338 1.71 16.77 11.85
C THR A 338 2.67 15.87 12.64
N VAL A 339 2.11 14.90 13.34
CA VAL A 339 2.90 13.86 14.01
C VAL A 339 3.32 12.83 12.99
N VAL A 340 4.60 12.52 12.94
CA VAL A 340 5.23 11.53 12.06
C VAL A 340 6.05 10.56 12.89
N TYR A 341 6.26 9.37 12.35
CA TYR A 341 7.24 8.43 12.87
C TYR A 341 8.49 8.48 12.00
N ALA A 342 9.66 8.32 12.59
CA ALA A 342 10.93 8.38 11.89
C ALA A 342 11.69 7.05 11.96
N VAL A 343 12.32 6.67 10.85
CA VAL A 343 13.15 5.46 10.71
C VAL A 343 14.44 5.81 9.99
N ASP A 344 15.57 5.48 10.59
CA ASP A 344 16.89 5.62 9.99
C ASP A 344 17.48 4.22 9.70
N GLY A 345 17.44 3.80 8.44
CA GLY A 345 17.84 2.45 8.03
C GLY A 345 17.07 1.35 8.76
N THR A 346 17.71 0.69 9.73
CA THR A 346 17.14 -0.38 10.55
C THR A 346 16.76 0.07 11.98
N MET A 347 16.81 1.39 12.24
CA MET A 347 16.52 1.96 13.55
C MET A 347 15.22 2.74 13.54
N ALA A 348 14.30 2.37 14.43
CA ALA A 348 13.12 3.17 14.72
C ALA A 348 13.51 4.30 15.68
N LEU A 349 13.34 5.55 15.27
CA LEU A 349 13.68 6.73 16.06
C LEU A 349 12.52 7.19 16.93
N GLY A 350 11.29 6.78 16.63
CA GLY A 350 10.09 7.14 17.36
C GLY A 350 9.26 8.23 16.70
N GLU A 351 8.36 8.83 17.47
CA GLU A 351 7.43 9.87 17.03
C GLU A 351 8.03 11.27 17.19
N PHE A 352 7.80 12.11 16.18
CA PHE A 352 8.20 13.50 16.12
C PHE A 352 7.08 14.36 15.57
N THR A 353 7.10 15.65 15.89
CA THR A 353 6.15 16.60 15.30
C THR A 353 6.87 17.52 14.31
N THR A 354 6.37 17.57 13.11
CA THR A 354 6.88 18.49 12.06
C THR A 354 6.35 19.89 12.27
N THR A 355 7.15 20.88 11.92
CA THR A 355 6.76 22.29 12.04
C THR A 355 6.00 22.78 10.80
N SER A 356 5.38 23.95 10.90
CA SER A 356 4.76 24.66 9.76
C SER A 356 5.79 25.12 8.70
N SER A 357 7.07 25.13 9.05
CA SER A 357 8.19 25.44 8.15
C SER A 357 8.79 24.19 7.50
N ASN A 358 8.11 23.05 7.56
CA ASN A 358 8.55 21.75 7.04
C ASN A 358 9.92 21.34 7.61
N THR A 359 10.06 21.36 8.90
CA THR A 359 11.24 20.88 9.62
C THR A 359 10.88 19.94 10.75
N VAL A 360 11.81 19.07 11.10
CA VAL A 360 11.75 18.18 12.27
C VAL A 360 13.10 18.22 12.99
N THR A 361 13.07 18.15 14.31
CA THR A 361 14.28 18.10 15.13
C THR A 361 14.33 16.73 15.81
N PHE A 362 15.34 15.94 15.49
CA PHE A 362 15.58 14.64 16.08
C PHE A 362 16.32 14.78 17.45
N ASN A 363 16.27 13.74 18.26
CA ASN A 363 16.97 13.71 19.55
C ASN A 363 18.49 13.65 19.39
N GLU A 364 18.94 12.93 18.35
CA GLU A 364 20.35 12.78 17.98
C GLU A 364 20.61 13.30 16.58
N ALA A 365 21.88 13.49 16.23
CA ALA A 365 22.29 13.91 14.90
C ALA A 365 22.25 12.74 13.93
N HIS A 366 21.59 12.90 12.79
CA HIS A 366 21.47 11.93 11.73
C HIS A 366 21.99 12.50 10.40
N SER A 367 22.42 11.62 9.50
CA SER A 367 22.72 11.98 8.12
C SER A 367 21.42 12.30 7.37
N ALA A 368 21.53 12.91 6.19
CA ALA A 368 20.39 13.02 5.28
C ALA A 368 19.83 11.64 4.92
N GLY A 369 18.53 11.57 4.64
CA GLY A 369 17.90 10.33 4.19
C GLY A 369 17.10 9.58 5.24
N VAL A 370 16.80 10.20 6.40
CA VAL A 370 15.87 9.60 7.38
C VAL A 370 14.47 9.53 6.77
N ASN A 371 13.86 8.35 6.81
CA ASN A 371 12.50 8.14 6.37
C ASN A 371 11.54 8.62 7.46
N ILE A 372 10.55 9.42 7.08
CA ILE A 372 9.47 9.86 7.96
C ILE A 372 8.11 9.61 7.30
N GLY A 373 7.09 9.36 8.08
CA GLY A 373 5.73 9.11 7.59
C GLY A 373 4.80 8.75 8.73
N PHE A 374 3.63 8.18 8.40
CA PHE A 374 2.69 7.74 9.42
C PHE A 374 2.94 6.29 9.80
N ASN A 375 2.96 6.03 11.12
CA ASN A 375 3.05 4.67 11.63
C ASN A 375 1.69 3.97 11.52
N TYR A 376 1.71 2.68 11.30
CA TYR A 376 0.56 1.79 11.35
C TYR A 376 0.97 0.48 12.02
N THR A 377 0.00 -0.21 12.61
CA THR A 377 0.23 -1.49 13.29
C THR A 377 -0.39 -2.62 12.49
N PRO A 378 0.40 -3.34 11.66
CA PRO A 378 -0.11 -4.53 10.99
C PRO A 378 -0.48 -5.58 12.04
N THR A 379 -1.61 -6.23 11.81
CA THR A 379 -2.13 -7.27 12.70
C THR A 379 -2.52 -8.48 11.88
N LEU A 380 -2.03 -9.64 12.29
CA LEU A 380 -2.46 -10.94 11.81
C LEU A 380 -2.94 -11.75 13.01
N GLU A 381 -4.18 -12.21 12.97
CA GLU A 381 -4.75 -13.04 14.03
C GLU A 381 -5.24 -14.35 13.43
N THR A 382 -4.87 -15.46 14.06
CA THR A 382 -5.33 -16.79 13.62
C THR A 382 -6.81 -16.96 13.94
N MET A 383 -7.48 -17.85 13.22
CA MET A 383 -8.75 -18.39 13.70
C MET A 383 -8.54 -19.10 15.05
N PRO A 384 -9.59 -19.22 15.88
CA PRO A 384 -9.53 -20.06 17.07
C PRO A 384 -8.99 -21.45 16.75
N ILE A 385 -8.01 -21.90 17.54
CA ILE A 385 -7.34 -23.17 17.28
C ILE A 385 -8.24 -24.30 17.78
N ASP A 386 -8.78 -25.04 16.83
CA ASP A 386 -9.59 -26.20 17.09
C ASP A 386 -9.07 -27.43 16.35
N LYS A 387 -9.15 -28.58 16.99
CA LYS A 387 -8.67 -29.84 16.43
C LYS A 387 -9.56 -30.99 16.91
N ASP A 388 -9.86 -31.89 16.03
CA ASP A 388 -10.47 -33.17 16.39
C ASP A 388 -9.40 -34.11 16.97
N ILE A 389 -9.72 -34.69 18.11
CA ILE A 389 -8.92 -35.74 18.76
C ILE A 389 -9.71 -37.05 18.77
N GLN A 390 -9.08 -38.17 19.10
CA GLN A 390 -9.72 -39.47 19.12
C GLN A 390 -10.99 -39.56 19.98
N ASN A 391 -11.11 -38.66 20.98
CA ASN A 391 -12.27 -38.60 21.90
C ASN A 391 -13.30 -37.53 21.50
N GLY A 392 -13.22 -36.95 20.31
CA GLY A 392 -14.16 -35.93 19.81
C GLY A 392 -13.52 -34.54 19.61
N PRO A 393 -14.32 -33.53 19.20
CA PRO A 393 -13.81 -32.20 18.96
C PRO A 393 -13.42 -31.50 20.27
N LEU A 394 -12.36 -30.67 20.20
CA LEU A 394 -11.94 -29.82 21.31
C LEU A 394 -12.73 -28.50 21.39
N THR A 395 -13.73 -28.31 20.54
CA THR A 395 -14.58 -27.12 20.50
C THR A 395 -15.22 -26.83 21.84
N GLY A 396 -15.06 -25.64 22.37
CA GLY A 396 -15.60 -25.18 23.66
C GLY A 396 -14.90 -25.74 24.91
N GLN A 397 -13.90 -26.60 24.77
CA GLN A 397 -13.04 -27.02 25.90
C GLN A 397 -12.02 -25.95 26.24
N ILE A 398 -11.61 -25.90 27.49
CA ILE A 398 -10.56 -24.98 27.92
C ILE A 398 -9.21 -25.51 27.41
N LYS A 399 -8.50 -24.64 26.68
CA LYS A 399 -7.22 -24.95 26.04
C LYS A 399 -6.19 -23.90 26.41
N ARG A 400 -4.92 -24.22 26.25
CA ARG A 400 -3.81 -23.29 26.44
C ARG A 400 -2.84 -23.43 25.29
N ILE A 401 -2.44 -22.30 24.71
CA ILE A 401 -1.26 -22.21 23.85
C ILE A 401 -0.04 -22.14 24.77
N SER A 402 0.76 -23.20 24.81
CA SER A 402 1.98 -23.26 25.62
C SER A 402 3.15 -22.61 24.91
N ARG A 403 3.27 -22.85 23.60
CA ARG A 403 4.38 -22.39 22.78
C ARG A 403 3.92 -22.09 21.36
N ALA A 404 4.44 -21.00 20.78
CA ALA A 404 4.37 -20.74 19.34
C ALA A 404 5.80 -20.65 18.79
N VAL A 405 6.06 -21.35 17.70
CA VAL A 405 7.30 -21.27 16.93
C VAL A 405 6.96 -20.56 15.63
N ILE A 406 7.54 -19.39 15.42
CA ILE A 406 7.34 -18.59 14.22
C ILE A 406 8.61 -18.64 13.36
N ASP A 407 8.43 -18.83 12.06
CA ASP A 407 9.51 -18.77 11.08
C ASP A 407 9.46 -17.40 10.42
N VAL A 408 10.56 -16.65 10.53
CA VAL A 408 10.67 -15.27 10.04
C VAL A 408 11.86 -15.12 9.11
N ALA A 409 11.76 -14.19 8.16
CA ALA A 409 12.84 -13.78 7.28
C ALA A 409 13.06 -12.28 7.36
N ASP A 410 14.30 -11.84 7.42
CA ASP A 410 14.70 -10.42 7.36
C ASP A 410 13.90 -9.50 8.29
N THR A 411 13.60 -9.96 9.51
CA THR A 411 12.68 -9.31 10.45
C THR A 411 13.44 -8.55 11.53
N LEU A 412 12.95 -7.37 11.90
CA LEU A 412 13.52 -6.51 12.95
C LEU A 412 12.57 -6.30 14.14
N ASN A 413 11.27 -6.36 13.93
CA ASN A 413 10.29 -6.17 15.01
C ASN A 413 9.10 -7.11 14.81
N ILE A 414 8.74 -7.85 15.86
CA ILE A 414 7.55 -8.69 15.91
C ILE A 414 7.13 -8.89 17.36
N ALA A 415 5.86 -8.84 17.62
CA ALA A 415 5.26 -9.19 18.91
C ALA A 415 4.17 -10.25 18.71
N LEU A 416 4.17 -11.28 19.54
CA LEU A 416 3.17 -12.32 19.57
C LEU A 416 2.37 -12.24 20.87
N GLN A 417 1.07 -12.44 20.76
CA GLN A 417 0.13 -12.52 21.87
C GLN A 417 -0.73 -13.78 21.68
N ALA A 418 -0.88 -14.58 22.72
CA ALA A 418 -1.81 -15.71 22.71
C ALA A 418 -3.04 -15.32 23.53
N SER A 419 -4.22 -15.32 22.90
CA SER A 419 -5.50 -14.91 23.51
C SER A 419 -5.35 -13.60 24.29
N ASP A 420 -5.80 -13.54 25.54
CA ASP A 420 -5.69 -12.35 26.41
C ASP A 420 -4.36 -12.22 27.15
N SER A 421 -3.33 -13.02 26.80
CA SER A 421 -2.01 -12.88 27.40
C SER A 421 -1.33 -11.57 27.00
N ASN A 422 -0.33 -11.14 27.77
CA ASN A 422 0.48 -9.99 27.36
C ASN A 422 1.29 -10.29 26.09
N ALA A 423 1.36 -9.33 25.20
CA ALA A 423 2.18 -9.43 24.00
C ALA A 423 3.67 -9.60 24.36
N LYS A 424 4.35 -10.51 23.69
CA LYS A 424 5.78 -10.77 23.84
C LYS A 424 6.52 -10.37 22.59
N SER A 425 7.39 -9.39 22.72
CA SER A 425 8.22 -8.92 21.62
C SER A 425 9.49 -9.77 21.47
N LEU A 426 9.95 -9.93 20.25
CA LEU A 426 11.24 -10.53 19.96
C LEU A 426 12.35 -9.58 20.40
N VAL A 427 13.20 -10.04 21.30
CA VAL A 427 14.40 -9.30 21.73
C VAL A 427 15.52 -9.59 20.72
N ILE A 428 15.83 -8.62 19.87
CA ILE A 428 16.88 -8.73 18.85
C ILE A 428 18.21 -8.16 19.40
N ARG A 429 18.15 -7.07 20.17
CA ARG A 429 19.34 -6.48 20.78
C ARG A 429 19.76 -7.27 22.01
N GLN A 430 21.03 -7.60 22.09
CA GLN A 430 21.61 -8.20 23.28
C GLN A 430 21.91 -7.14 24.35
N VAL A 431 22.07 -7.57 25.60
CA VAL A 431 22.55 -6.71 26.70
C VAL A 431 23.91 -6.13 26.31
N ASN A 432 24.10 -4.82 26.52
CA ASN A 432 25.27 -4.02 26.14
C ASN A 432 25.43 -3.75 24.62
N PHE A 433 24.39 -3.95 23.83
CA PHE A 433 24.41 -3.50 22.42
C PHE A 433 24.36 -1.96 22.37
N ASP A 434 25.24 -1.38 21.58
CA ASP A 434 25.23 0.07 21.34
C ASP A 434 23.95 0.48 20.61
N VAL A 435 23.11 1.30 21.23
CA VAL A 435 21.83 1.71 20.68
C VAL A 435 21.95 2.58 19.43
N THR A 436 23.14 3.12 19.16
CA THR A 436 23.44 3.92 17.96
C THR A 436 23.83 3.07 16.76
N GLN A 437 24.08 1.77 16.96
CA GLN A 437 24.43 0.85 15.88
C GLN A 437 23.18 0.28 15.20
N SER A 438 23.27 0.09 13.89
CA SER A 438 22.22 -0.57 13.12
C SER A 438 22.05 -2.04 13.56
N VAL A 439 20.81 -2.50 13.64
CA VAL A 439 20.49 -3.87 14.04
C VAL A 439 20.44 -4.77 12.81
N ALA A 440 21.10 -5.94 12.88
CA ALA A 440 20.99 -6.92 11.82
C ALA A 440 19.61 -7.57 11.79
N LYS A 441 19.05 -7.72 10.59
CA LYS A 441 17.80 -8.46 10.36
C LYS A 441 17.94 -9.91 10.79
N VAL A 442 16.89 -10.47 11.37
CA VAL A 442 16.86 -11.84 11.89
C VAL A 442 16.08 -12.74 10.95
N THR A 443 16.67 -13.89 10.62
CA THR A 443 16.02 -14.95 9.83
C THR A 443 16.04 -16.25 10.62
N GLY A 444 14.98 -17.08 10.48
CA GLY A 444 14.87 -18.41 11.07
C GLY A 444 13.80 -18.50 12.15
N LYS A 445 13.75 -19.65 12.82
CA LYS A 445 12.69 -19.97 13.78
C LYS A 445 12.92 -19.30 15.12
N LYS A 446 11.86 -18.71 15.67
CA LYS A 446 11.82 -18.06 16.98
C LYS A 446 10.70 -18.65 17.82
N GLU A 447 10.97 -18.87 19.11
CA GLU A 447 10.03 -19.50 20.04
C GLU A 447 9.50 -18.48 21.03
N PHE A 448 8.20 -18.55 21.27
CA PHE A 448 7.49 -17.75 22.27
C PHE A 448 6.69 -18.67 23.17
N TYR A 449 6.74 -18.45 24.46
CA TYR A 449 6.05 -19.24 25.47
C TYR A 449 4.96 -18.40 26.14
N PHE A 450 3.76 -18.98 26.28
CA PHE A 450 2.59 -18.28 26.79
C PHE A 450 2.01 -18.95 28.02
N LEU A 451 1.29 -18.17 28.80
CA LEU A 451 0.54 -18.60 29.97
C LEU A 451 -0.93 -18.16 29.77
N GLY A 452 -1.84 -18.84 30.43
CA GLY A 452 -3.26 -18.56 30.34
C GLY A 452 -4.04 -19.68 29.64
N TYR A 453 -5.32 -19.73 29.91
CA TYR A 453 -6.26 -20.70 29.35
C TYR A 453 -7.42 -19.93 28.70
N ASP A 454 -7.89 -20.45 27.57
CA ASP A 454 -9.01 -19.90 26.84
C ASP A 454 -9.85 -21.03 26.21
N ARG A 455 -11.10 -20.76 25.88
CA ARG A 455 -11.96 -21.71 25.15
C ARG A 455 -11.71 -21.63 23.64
N GLU A 456 -11.37 -20.43 23.16
CA GLU A 456 -11.14 -20.14 21.75
C GLU A 456 -9.77 -19.46 21.57
N PRO A 457 -8.65 -20.16 21.89
CA PRO A 457 -7.34 -19.56 21.86
C PRO A 457 -6.92 -19.16 20.45
N THR A 458 -6.51 -17.92 20.28
CA THR A 458 -5.93 -17.36 19.05
C THR A 458 -4.48 -16.96 19.26
N VAL A 459 -3.72 -16.83 18.19
CA VAL A 459 -2.41 -16.18 18.19
C VAL A 459 -2.50 -14.92 17.35
N LYS A 460 -2.18 -13.81 17.97
CA LYS A 460 -2.13 -12.51 17.34
C LYS A 460 -0.68 -12.10 17.14
N ILE A 461 -0.31 -11.76 15.92
CA ILE A 461 0.98 -11.22 15.53
C ILE A 461 0.78 -9.74 15.25
N THR A 462 1.61 -8.91 15.87
CA THR A 462 1.58 -7.45 15.68
C THR A 462 3.00 -6.91 15.51
N GLN A 463 3.08 -5.71 14.95
CA GLN A 463 4.31 -4.95 14.86
C GLN A 463 3.99 -3.52 15.28
N THR A 464 4.69 -3.02 16.28
CA THR A 464 4.46 -1.68 16.84
C THR A 464 5.38 -0.62 16.25
N GLU A 465 6.56 -1.02 15.81
CA GLU A 465 7.55 -0.15 15.18
C GLU A 465 7.58 -0.43 13.67
N PRO A 466 7.62 0.60 12.82
CA PRO A 466 7.58 0.44 11.36
C PRO A 466 8.93 -0.05 10.81
N LEU A 467 9.28 -1.27 11.13
CA LEU A 467 10.50 -1.95 10.71
C LEU A 467 10.14 -3.18 9.85
N PRO A 468 11.07 -3.73 9.06
CA PRO A 468 10.79 -4.91 8.24
C PRO A 468 10.26 -6.10 9.06
N LEU A 469 9.17 -6.70 8.58
CA LEU A 469 8.57 -7.92 9.14
C LEU A 469 8.13 -8.85 8.00
N LYS A 470 8.66 -10.06 7.99
CA LYS A 470 8.26 -11.12 7.06
C LYS A 470 8.05 -12.42 7.83
N VAL A 471 6.81 -12.90 7.84
CA VAL A 471 6.39 -14.16 8.48
C VAL A 471 6.23 -15.22 7.40
N LEU A 472 6.97 -16.32 7.52
CA LEU A 472 6.91 -17.45 6.58
C LEU A 472 5.94 -18.54 7.04
N GLY A 473 5.82 -18.73 8.34
CA GLY A 473 4.96 -19.75 8.90
C GLY A 473 4.94 -19.74 10.42
N MET A 474 3.99 -20.45 11.00
CA MET A 474 3.87 -20.59 12.44
C MET A 474 3.42 -22.01 12.81
N ALA A 475 3.99 -22.58 13.84
CA ALA A 475 3.58 -23.80 14.51
C ALA A 475 3.20 -23.49 15.96
N VAL A 476 2.09 -24.03 16.41
CA VAL A 476 1.54 -23.78 17.75
C VAL A 476 1.39 -25.09 18.52
N GLU A 477 1.83 -25.12 19.76
CA GLU A 477 1.62 -26.21 20.70
C GLU A 477 0.47 -25.88 21.63
N VAL A 478 -0.57 -26.71 21.58
CA VAL A 478 -1.80 -26.54 22.36
C VAL A 478 -1.88 -27.65 23.41
N VAL A 479 -2.12 -27.26 24.65
CA VAL A 479 -2.37 -28.15 25.80
C VAL A 479 -3.85 -28.01 26.19
N TYR A 480 -4.53 -29.13 26.40
CA TYR A 480 -5.94 -29.27 26.76
C TYR A 480 -6.14 -30.19 27.95
#